data_3cf77c1320f879521ed7abaedae3f352
#
_entry.id   3cf77c1320f879521ed7abaedae3f352
#
_cell.length_a   1.000
_cell.length_b   1.000
_cell.length_c   1.000
_cell.angle_alpha   90.00
_cell.angle_beta   90.00
_cell.angle_gamma   90.00
#
_symmetry.space_group_name_H-M   'P 1'
#
loop_
_entity.id
_entity.type
_entity.pdbx_description
1 polymer ?
#
loop_
_entity_poly.entity_id
_entity_poly.type
_entity_poly.pdbx_seq_one_letter_code
_entity_poly.pdbx_strand_id
1 'polypeptide(L)'
;MRRFFSVMVIAVILLVTSGCTQNLLPVPGPGNPSLPGETTTAGTGQVPSVAAGGKVIAAYWYLNPDPNDDTYPLVMSAKEKIPWTKINRLYIGFATVKDGELTDLPPGDSSEDTPRRAEMQRRIREIVALCRKNNPGAEIFIVSNFDEKELDPEYLLAAEDPLKFADSVADYLEEYDLDGYDMDWESRQIDDYAPQLTSLLSACHDRFAAGSTTQRGQRYLLTHTVWPGVESAETVAGLSDSVDQLNLMTYGTGDKYDLVSYADAYHEAGFPYQKMVGGLEGEVGYTDNEGPDTQESVAAKCGYVKTHDLAGLFVWRIDNDMRPDNSPPTYQVTGWMSDCLDE
;
A
#
# COMPACT_ATOMS: atom_id res chain seq x y z
N MET A 1 30.83 42.09 -4.35
CA MET A 1 32.19 41.50 -4.35
C MET A 1 32.07 40.01 -4.47
N ARG A 2 32.53 39.50 -5.61
CA ARG A 2 32.54 38.05 -5.96
C ARG A 2 33.64 37.34 -5.19
N ARG A 3 33.38 36.12 -4.66
CA ARG A 3 34.43 35.11 -4.46
C ARG A 3 33.90 33.75 -4.90
N PHE A 4 34.43 33.28 -6.01
CA PHE A 4 34.40 31.91 -6.47
C PHE A 4 35.34 31.05 -5.61
N PHE A 5 34.91 29.85 -5.25
CA PHE A 5 35.82 28.77 -4.87
C PHE A 5 35.59 27.58 -5.79
N SER A 6 36.59 27.34 -6.62
CA SER A 6 36.74 26.09 -7.40
C SER A 6 37.23 25.00 -6.45
N VAL A 7 36.60 23.82 -6.49
CA VAL A 7 37.15 22.60 -5.92
C VAL A 7 37.47 21.63 -7.05
N MET A 8 38.69 21.24 -7.08
CA MET A 8 39.40 20.39 -8.03
C MET A 8 39.08 18.91 -7.72
N VAL A 9 38.53 18.18 -8.69
CA VAL A 9 38.30 16.73 -8.59
C VAL A 9 39.58 16.02 -9.06
N ILE A 10 40.17 15.21 -8.20
CA ILE A 10 41.26 14.30 -8.53
C ILE A 10 40.66 12.91 -8.75
N ALA A 11 40.71 12.44 -9.99
CA ALA A 11 40.37 11.06 -10.34
C ALA A 11 41.58 10.15 -10.11
N VAL A 12 41.39 9.11 -9.29
CA VAL A 12 42.36 8.02 -9.13
C VAL A 12 41.85 6.82 -9.91
N ILE A 13 42.56 6.48 -10.97
CA ILE A 13 42.35 5.26 -11.76
C ILE A 13 43.19 4.14 -11.14
N LEU A 14 42.51 3.09 -10.65
CA LEU A 14 43.17 1.83 -10.26
C LEU A 14 42.87 0.76 -11.31
N LEU A 15 43.93 0.40 -12.05
CA LEU A 15 43.99 -0.78 -12.92
C LEU A 15 44.16 -2.02 -12.03
N VAL A 16 43.27 -3.01 -12.17
CA VAL A 16 43.52 -4.36 -11.63
C VAL A 16 43.50 -5.35 -12.81
N THR A 17 44.61 -6.06 -12.92
CA THR A 17 44.95 -7.02 -13.96
C THR A 17 44.25 -8.37 -13.71
N SER A 18 43.83 -8.97 -14.82
CA SER A 18 43.29 -10.32 -14.96
C SER A 18 44.27 -11.40 -14.48
N GLY A 19 43.75 -12.35 -13.70
CA GLY A 19 44.37 -13.65 -13.44
C GLY A 19 43.37 -14.78 -13.73
N CYS A 20 43.55 -15.45 -14.89
CA CYS A 20 42.87 -16.71 -15.19
C CYS A 20 43.44 -17.85 -14.33
N THR A 21 42.59 -18.58 -13.63
CA THR A 21 42.91 -19.94 -13.19
C THR A 21 41.74 -20.85 -13.55
N GLN A 22 42.02 -21.77 -14.45
CA GLN A 22 41.16 -22.91 -14.78
C GLN A 22 41.14 -23.88 -13.60
N ASN A 23 39.99 -24.38 -13.20
CA ASN A 23 39.86 -25.56 -12.36
C ASN A 23 38.87 -26.56 -12.96
N LEU A 24 39.40 -27.79 -13.02
CA LEU A 24 38.89 -28.99 -13.64
C LEU A 24 37.64 -29.54 -12.90
N LEU A 25 36.69 -30.06 -13.66
CA LEU A 25 35.52 -30.77 -13.20
C LEU A 25 35.87 -32.16 -12.69
N PRO A 26 35.25 -32.68 -11.63
CA PRO A 26 35.31 -34.10 -11.25
C PRO A 26 34.26 -34.95 -11.96
N VAL A 27 34.66 -36.16 -12.29
CA VAL A 27 33.93 -37.23 -12.97
C VAL A 27 32.89 -37.88 -12.04
N PRO A 28 31.69 -38.30 -12.52
CA PRO A 28 30.65 -38.90 -11.67
C PRO A 28 30.93 -40.39 -11.36
N GLY A 29 30.73 -40.79 -10.11
CA GLY A 29 30.72 -42.17 -9.64
C GLY A 29 29.31 -42.78 -9.70
N PRO A 30 29.17 -44.11 -9.62
CA PRO A 30 27.96 -44.86 -9.95
C PRO A 30 26.91 -44.86 -8.84
N GLY A 31 25.67 -44.96 -9.30
CA GLY A 31 24.42 -44.74 -8.61
C GLY A 31 24.09 -45.65 -7.42
N ASN A 32 23.17 -45.16 -6.62
CA ASN A 32 22.42 -45.88 -5.64
C ASN A 32 20.90 -45.68 -5.83
N PRO A 33 20.03 -46.66 -5.51
CA PRO A 33 18.67 -46.73 -6.04
C PRO A 33 17.68 -45.82 -5.32
N SER A 34 16.73 -45.39 -6.13
CA SER A 34 15.58 -44.54 -5.80
C SER A 34 14.69 -45.10 -4.69
N LEU A 35 14.38 -44.32 -3.67
CA LEU A 35 13.20 -44.45 -2.83
C LEU A 35 12.01 -43.69 -3.46
N PRO A 36 10.77 -44.15 -3.28
CA PRO A 36 9.61 -43.55 -3.93
C PRO A 36 9.33 -42.15 -3.38
N GLY A 37 9.09 -41.22 -4.32
CA GLY A 37 8.86 -39.82 -4.05
C GLY A 37 7.63 -39.56 -3.19
N GLU A 38 7.85 -38.85 -2.08
CA GLU A 38 6.83 -38.01 -1.51
C GLU A 38 6.71 -36.78 -2.37
N THR A 39 5.64 -36.67 -3.12
CA THR A 39 5.19 -35.42 -3.74
C THR A 39 4.74 -34.49 -2.62
N THR A 40 5.65 -33.68 -2.13
CA THR A 40 5.24 -32.42 -1.46
C THR A 40 4.60 -31.53 -2.50
N THR A 41 3.28 -31.60 -2.60
CA THR A 41 2.50 -30.51 -3.18
C THR A 41 2.81 -29.28 -2.34
N ALA A 42 3.59 -28.35 -2.92
CA ALA A 42 3.63 -26.98 -2.44
C ALA A 42 2.16 -26.52 -2.40
N GLY A 43 1.67 -26.29 -1.19
CA GLY A 43 0.35 -25.76 -1.02
C GLY A 43 0.35 -24.39 -1.71
N THR A 44 -0.40 -24.28 -2.80
CA THR A 44 -0.83 -23.01 -3.34
C THR A 44 -1.66 -22.40 -2.22
N GLY A 45 -1.03 -21.50 -1.44
CA GLY A 45 -1.69 -20.73 -0.42
C GLY A 45 -2.85 -20.02 -1.10
N GLN A 46 -4.06 -20.43 -0.75
CA GLN A 46 -5.27 -19.81 -1.26
C GLN A 46 -5.24 -18.37 -0.75
N VAL A 47 -5.16 -17.40 -1.66
CA VAL A 47 -5.30 -15.97 -1.34
C VAL A 47 -6.61 -15.84 -0.56
N PRO A 48 -6.60 -15.27 0.68
CA PRO A 48 -7.83 -15.09 1.43
C PRO A 48 -8.70 -14.14 0.62
N SER A 49 -9.76 -14.65 0.07
CA SER A 49 -10.68 -13.87 -0.73
C SER A 49 -11.44 -12.90 0.17
N VAL A 50 -11.48 -11.64 -0.17
CA VAL A 50 -12.74 -10.89 -0.18
C VAL A 50 -13.77 -11.87 -0.70
N ALA A 51 -14.75 -12.31 0.07
CA ALA A 51 -15.60 -13.51 -0.13
C ALA A 51 -15.53 -14.03 -1.57
N ALA A 52 -15.11 -15.28 -1.79
CA ALA A 52 -14.67 -15.80 -3.08
C ALA A 52 -15.50 -15.29 -4.26
N GLY A 53 -14.98 -14.32 -5.03
CA GLY A 53 -15.66 -13.70 -6.17
C GLY A 53 -16.23 -12.30 -5.92
N GLY A 54 -16.15 -11.71 -4.73
CA GLY A 54 -16.57 -10.33 -4.46
C GLY A 54 -15.53 -9.31 -4.87
N LYS A 55 -15.99 -8.11 -5.23
CA LYS A 55 -15.08 -6.97 -5.49
C LYS A 55 -14.55 -6.37 -4.18
N VAL A 56 -13.35 -5.79 -4.24
CA VAL A 56 -12.81 -4.96 -3.15
C VAL A 56 -13.61 -3.66 -3.10
N ILE A 57 -14.17 -3.36 -1.94
CA ILE A 57 -14.86 -2.12 -1.62
C ILE A 57 -14.09 -1.53 -0.44
N ALA A 58 -13.11 -0.70 -0.75
CA ALA A 58 -12.16 -0.24 0.24
C ALA A 58 -12.33 1.23 0.61
N ALA A 59 -11.82 1.59 1.78
CA ALA A 59 -11.76 2.98 2.20
C ALA A 59 -10.47 3.26 2.98
N TYR A 60 -9.88 4.43 2.74
CA TYR A 60 -8.79 4.95 3.55
C TYR A 60 -9.33 5.75 4.73
N TRP A 61 -8.62 5.70 5.83
CA TRP A 61 -8.82 6.52 7.03
C TRP A 61 -7.51 7.23 7.37
N TYR A 62 -7.52 8.54 7.36
CA TYR A 62 -6.34 9.34 7.73
C TYR A 62 -6.31 9.63 9.22
N LEU A 63 -5.34 9.04 9.91
CA LEU A 63 -5.09 9.27 11.34
C LEU A 63 -4.12 10.44 11.51
N ASN A 64 -4.64 11.66 11.58
CA ASN A 64 -3.81 12.80 11.94
C ASN A 64 -3.72 12.92 13.46
N PRO A 65 -2.53 12.71 14.07
CA PRO A 65 -2.37 12.84 15.53
C PRO A 65 -2.21 14.30 15.99
N ASP A 66 -2.32 15.29 15.08
CA ASP A 66 -2.25 16.70 15.45
C ASP A 66 -3.42 17.05 16.38
N PRO A 67 -3.14 17.60 17.58
CA PRO A 67 -4.19 18.00 18.52
C PRO A 67 -5.07 19.16 18.02
N ASN A 68 -4.64 19.87 16.97
CA ASN A 68 -5.42 20.94 16.34
C ASN A 68 -6.33 20.44 15.22
N ASP A 69 -6.18 19.18 14.77
CA ASP A 69 -7.08 18.58 13.79
C ASP A 69 -8.38 18.13 14.48
N ASP A 70 -9.49 18.73 14.07
CA ASP A 70 -10.83 18.44 14.59
C ASP A 70 -11.52 17.27 13.87
N THR A 71 -10.95 16.75 12.77
CA THR A 71 -11.55 15.69 11.94
C THR A 71 -11.83 14.45 12.78
N TYR A 72 -10.82 13.92 13.47
CA TYR A 72 -10.99 12.71 14.28
C TYR A 72 -12.07 12.86 15.37
N PRO A 73 -12.07 13.90 16.22
CA PRO A 73 -13.14 14.10 17.21
C PRO A 73 -14.52 14.23 16.58
N LEU A 74 -14.66 14.92 15.44
CA LEU A 74 -15.94 15.07 14.74
C LEU A 74 -16.48 13.73 14.25
N VAL A 75 -15.64 12.94 13.56
CA VAL A 75 -16.03 11.60 13.10
C VAL A 75 -16.41 10.70 14.26
N MET A 76 -15.60 10.69 15.33
CA MET A 76 -15.83 9.84 16.50
C MET A 76 -17.05 10.27 17.32
N SER A 77 -17.47 11.54 17.24
CA SER A 77 -18.72 11.99 17.85
C SER A 77 -19.98 11.37 17.23
N ALA A 78 -19.87 10.84 16.02
CA ALA A 78 -20.94 10.20 15.24
C ALA A 78 -20.52 8.81 14.73
N LYS A 79 -19.67 8.10 15.48
CA LYS A 79 -19.07 6.82 15.08
C LYS A 79 -20.06 5.71 14.75
N GLU A 80 -21.29 5.79 15.25
CA GLU A 80 -22.39 4.87 14.92
C GLU A 80 -22.92 5.04 13.51
N LYS A 81 -22.59 6.16 12.84
CA LYS A 81 -22.98 6.44 11.45
C LYS A 81 -21.95 5.97 10.44
N ILE A 82 -20.74 5.58 10.88
CA ILE A 82 -19.71 5.09 9.99
C ILE A 82 -20.22 3.83 9.29
N PRO A 83 -20.21 3.80 7.95
CA PRO A 83 -20.86 2.71 7.20
C PRO A 83 -19.95 1.47 7.08
N TRP A 84 -19.57 0.89 8.23
CA TRP A 84 -18.65 -0.27 8.29
C TRP A 84 -19.08 -1.45 7.41
N THR A 85 -20.38 -1.65 7.24
CA THR A 85 -20.91 -2.75 6.42
C THR A 85 -20.92 -2.46 4.93
N LYS A 86 -20.57 -1.23 4.54
CA LYS A 86 -20.46 -0.81 3.14
C LYS A 86 -19.06 -0.99 2.56
N ILE A 87 -18.09 -1.36 3.39
CA ILE A 87 -16.71 -1.63 2.97
C ILE A 87 -16.32 -3.04 3.42
N ASN A 88 -15.44 -3.68 2.66
CA ASN A 88 -14.85 -4.97 3.04
C ASN A 88 -13.33 -4.87 3.29
N ARG A 89 -12.76 -3.68 3.10
CA ARG A 89 -11.37 -3.40 3.43
C ARG A 89 -11.21 -1.96 3.93
N LEU A 90 -10.40 -1.80 4.98
CA LEU A 90 -10.04 -0.52 5.58
C LEU A 90 -8.52 -0.33 5.54
N TYR A 91 -8.07 0.78 5.00
CA TYR A 91 -6.69 1.23 5.03
C TYR A 91 -6.55 2.35 6.07
N ILE A 92 -5.65 2.16 7.04
CA ILE A 92 -5.40 3.15 8.10
C ILE A 92 -4.07 3.86 7.80
N GLY A 93 -4.08 5.15 7.56
CA GLY A 93 -2.89 5.95 7.24
C GLY A 93 -2.62 7.05 8.29
N PHE A 94 -1.39 7.37 8.58
CA PHE A 94 -0.19 6.74 8.03
C PHE A 94 0.76 6.33 9.14
N ALA A 95 1.29 5.13 9.07
CA ALA A 95 2.52 4.78 9.74
C ALA A 95 3.69 5.42 8.99
N THR A 96 4.84 5.52 9.61
CA THR A 96 6.07 6.02 8.96
C THR A 96 7.13 4.93 8.91
N VAL A 97 8.14 5.15 8.08
CA VAL A 97 9.38 4.37 8.08
C VAL A 97 10.45 5.20 8.76
N LYS A 98 11.17 4.62 9.73
CA LYS A 98 12.24 5.28 10.47
C LYS A 98 13.38 4.30 10.75
N ASP A 99 14.61 4.74 10.49
CA ASP A 99 15.80 3.90 10.64
C ASP A 99 15.69 2.55 9.90
N GLY A 100 14.99 2.56 8.77
CA GLY A 100 14.75 1.39 7.91
C GLY A 100 13.70 0.41 8.43
N GLU A 101 12.85 0.79 9.38
CA GLU A 101 11.78 -0.03 9.96
C GLU A 101 10.42 0.70 9.91
N LEU A 102 9.33 -0.07 9.76
CA LEU A 102 7.98 0.47 9.91
C LEU A 102 7.73 0.82 11.38
N THR A 103 7.16 2.00 11.62
CA THR A 103 6.94 2.51 12.99
C THR A 103 5.64 3.30 13.10
N ASP A 104 5.14 3.40 14.32
CA ASP A 104 4.01 4.25 14.71
C ASP A 104 4.44 5.64 15.21
N LEU A 105 5.69 6.02 14.95
CA LEU A 105 6.13 7.40 15.17
C LEU A 105 5.38 8.32 14.22
N PRO A 106 4.73 9.37 14.74
CA PRO A 106 4.15 10.37 13.86
C PRO A 106 5.22 11.04 13.00
N PRO A 107 4.87 11.43 11.78
CA PRO A 107 5.77 12.17 10.91
C PRO A 107 6.42 13.38 11.60
N GLY A 108 7.74 13.53 11.42
CA GLY A 108 8.54 14.59 12.02
C GLY A 108 8.92 14.40 13.51
N ASP A 109 8.43 13.34 14.17
CA ASP A 109 8.84 13.00 15.54
C ASP A 109 10.14 12.19 15.53
N SER A 110 11.07 12.59 16.38
CA SER A 110 12.39 11.92 16.53
C SER A 110 12.53 11.13 17.83
N SER A 111 11.53 11.20 18.72
CA SER A 111 11.52 10.59 20.05
C SER A 111 10.40 9.56 20.16
N GLU A 112 10.71 8.40 20.73
CA GLU A 112 9.75 7.31 20.87
C GLU A 112 8.64 7.58 21.90
N ASP A 113 8.86 8.47 22.86
CA ASP A 113 7.93 8.74 23.96
C ASP A 113 7.24 10.12 23.83
N THR A 114 6.57 10.35 22.69
CA THR A 114 5.81 11.58 22.49
C THR A 114 4.32 11.41 22.78
N PRO A 115 3.62 12.47 23.25
CA PRO A 115 2.16 12.43 23.35
C PRO A 115 1.47 12.17 22.01
N ARG A 116 2.08 12.59 20.89
CA ARG A 116 1.57 12.34 19.54
C ARG A 116 1.64 10.86 19.17
N ARG A 117 2.75 10.17 19.50
CA ARG A 117 2.87 8.72 19.31
C ARG A 117 1.83 7.96 20.12
N ALA A 118 1.68 8.27 21.39
CA ALA A 118 0.67 7.64 22.25
C ALA A 118 -0.77 7.86 21.72
N GLU A 119 -1.05 9.04 21.18
CA GLU A 119 -2.33 9.35 20.54
C GLU A 119 -2.51 8.58 19.23
N MET A 120 -1.47 8.44 18.41
CA MET A 120 -1.49 7.63 17.19
C MET A 120 -1.82 6.17 17.51
N GLN A 121 -1.11 5.56 18.45
CA GLN A 121 -1.35 4.20 18.92
C GLN A 121 -2.78 4.01 19.44
N ARG A 122 -3.28 4.96 20.21
CA ARG A 122 -4.65 4.94 20.72
C ARG A 122 -5.68 4.98 19.59
N ARG A 123 -5.49 5.86 18.60
CA ARG A 123 -6.41 5.99 17.44
C ARG A 123 -6.41 4.73 16.59
N ILE A 124 -5.25 4.17 16.27
CA ILE A 124 -5.16 2.90 15.54
C ILE A 124 -5.98 1.81 16.26
N ARG A 125 -5.72 1.58 17.55
CA ARG A 125 -6.43 0.55 18.34
C ARG A 125 -7.93 0.80 18.43
N GLU A 126 -8.36 2.06 18.55
CA GLU A 126 -9.79 2.40 18.58
C GLU A 126 -10.47 2.13 17.24
N ILE A 127 -9.85 2.50 16.10
CA ILE A 127 -10.41 2.26 14.76
C ILE A 127 -10.45 0.76 14.45
N VAL A 128 -9.38 0.03 14.73
CA VAL A 128 -9.34 -1.43 14.56
C VAL A 128 -10.46 -2.08 15.36
N ALA A 129 -10.60 -1.75 16.65
CA ALA A 129 -11.65 -2.31 17.51
C ALA A 129 -13.05 -1.97 16.99
N LEU A 130 -13.29 -0.75 16.48
CA LEU A 130 -14.58 -0.36 15.92
C LEU A 130 -14.88 -1.11 14.63
N CYS A 131 -13.90 -1.23 13.72
CA CYS A 131 -14.06 -1.99 12.48
C CYS A 131 -14.36 -3.47 12.78
N ARG A 132 -13.53 -4.13 13.59
CA ARG A 132 -13.73 -5.54 14.00
C ARG A 132 -15.09 -5.78 14.66
N LYS A 133 -15.56 -4.84 15.48
CA LYS A 133 -16.86 -4.93 16.14
C LYS A 133 -18.04 -4.86 15.17
N ASN A 134 -17.97 -3.95 14.19
CA ASN A 134 -19.11 -3.63 13.32
C ASN A 134 -19.07 -4.40 11.99
N ASN A 135 -17.89 -4.78 11.52
CA ASN A 135 -17.66 -5.63 10.36
C ASN A 135 -16.48 -6.59 10.61
N PRO A 136 -16.69 -7.71 11.31
CA PRO A 136 -15.62 -8.66 11.63
C PRO A 136 -15.02 -9.34 10.40
N GLY A 137 -15.69 -9.27 9.25
CA GLY A 137 -15.23 -9.82 7.97
C GLY A 137 -14.31 -8.88 7.18
N ALA A 138 -14.27 -7.59 7.53
CA ALA A 138 -13.42 -6.64 6.83
C ALA A 138 -11.93 -6.92 7.07
N GLU A 139 -11.13 -6.73 6.03
CA GLU A 139 -9.67 -6.71 6.12
C GLU A 139 -9.20 -5.32 6.55
N ILE A 140 -8.20 -5.25 7.43
CA ILE A 140 -7.69 -3.98 7.96
C ILE A 140 -6.19 -3.90 7.67
N PHE A 141 -5.77 -2.83 7.00
CA PHE A 141 -4.40 -2.57 6.59
C PHE A 141 -3.84 -1.36 7.30
N ILE A 142 -2.55 -1.37 7.53
CA ILE A 142 -1.79 -0.15 7.78
C ILE A 142 -1.17 0.35 6.49
N VAL A 143 -1.16 1.65 6.31
CA VAL A 143 -0.51 2.33 5.17
C VAL A 143 0.70 3.07 5.67
N SER A 144 1.84 2.96 4.99
CA SER A 144 2.96 3.86 5.23
C SER A 144 3.07 4.89 4.11
N ASN A 145 2.98 6.14 4.48
CA ASN A 145 3.23 7.28 3.60
C ASN A 145 3.74 8.46 4.42
N PHE A 146 4.43 9.36 3.76
CA PHE A 146 4.72 10.71 4.23
C PHE A 146 5.36 11.56 3.11
N ASP A 147 5.71 12.83 3.40
CA ASP A 147 6.39 13.75 2.46
C ASP A 147 7.64 13.08 1.85
N GLU A 148 7.76 13.09 0.52
CA GLU A 148 8.85 12.46 -0.25
C GLU A 148 10.24 12.79 0.27
N LYS A 149 10.47 14.01 0.80
CA LYS A 149 11.78 14.45 1.29
C LYS A 149 12.22 13.75 2.56
N GLU A 150 11.27 13.31 3.37
CA GLU A 150 11.55 12.59 4.61
C GLU A 150 11.48 11.09 4.39
N LEU A 151 10.59 10.62 3.51
CA LEU A 151 10.32 9.21 3.29
C LEU A 151 11.32 8.54 2.34
N ASP A 152 11.73 9.21 1.26
CA ASP A 152 12.70 8.65 0.32
C ASP A 152 13.98 8.17 1.01
N PRO A 153 14.65 8.96 1.87
CA PRO A 153 15.84 8.49 2.57
C PRO A 153 15.59 7.27 3.47
N GLU A 154 14.43 7.18 4.11
CA GLU A 154 14.10 6.08 5.00
C GLU A 154 13.78 4.78 4.23
N TYR A 155 13.06 4.86 3.11
CA TYR A 155 12.86 3.69 2.26
C TYR A 155 14.13 3.22 1.56
N LEU A 156 15.01 4.14 1.15
CA LEU A 156 16.32 3.79 0.59
C LEU A 156 17.19 3.10 1.65
N LEU A 157 17.14 3.56 2.90
CA LEU A 157 17.82 2.90 4.02
C LEU A 157 17.20 1.51 4.30
N ALA A 158 15.87 1.40 4.30
CA ALA A 158 15.19 0.12 4.46
C ALA A 158 15.59 -0.89 3.36
N ALA A 159 15.80 -0.41 2.13
CA ALA A 159 16.22 -1.26 1.01
C ALA A 159 17.68 -1.77 1.12
N GLU A 160 18.50 -1.26 2.05
CA GLU A 160 19.81 -1.84 2.37
C GLU A 160 19.68 -3.15 3.16
N ASP A 161 18.58 -3.32 3.92
CA ASP A 161 18.24 -4.58 4.62
C ASP A 161 16.72 -4.85 4.52
N PRO A 162 16.23 -5.28 3.36
CA PRO A 162 14.81 -5.47 3.10
C PRO A 162 14.17 -6.57 3.96
N LEU A 163 14.97 -7.53 4.48
CA LEU A 163 14.45 -8.55 5.39
C LEU A 163 14.15 -7.97 6.77
N LYS A 164 15.01 -7.09 7.29
CA LYS A 164 14.76 -6.36 8.53
C LYS A 164 13.49 -5.50 8.41
N PHE A 165 13.33 -4.80 7.29
CA PHE A 165 12.11 -4.04 7.00
C PHE A 165 10.87 -4.94 7.01
N ALA A 166 10.89 -6.06 6.28
CA ALA A 166 9.77 -6.99 6.21
C ALA A 166 9.41 -7.62 7.57
N ASP A 167 10.41 -7.90 8.42
CA ASP A 167 10.18 -8.35 9.79
C ASP A 167 9.49 -7.25 10.62
N SER A 168 9.94 -6.00 10.53
CA SER A 168 9.31 -4.87 11.26
C SER A 168 7.85 -4.65 10.82
N VAL A 169 7.55 -4.82 9.52
CA VAL A 169 6.17 -4.78 9.02
C VAL A 169 5.33 -5.91 9.63
N ALA A 170 5.84 -7.14 9.62
CA ALA A 170 5.11 -8.29 10.19
C ALA A 170 4.83 -8.11 11.69
N ASP A 171 5.82 -7.63 12.45
CA ASP A 171 5.68 -7.34 13.89
C ASP A 171 4.62 -6.24 14.15
N TYR A 172 4.60 -5.20 13.32
CA TYR A 172 3.59 -4.15 13.39
C TYR A 172 2.18 -4.67 13.13
N LEU A 173 2.01 -5.54 12.10
CA LEU A 173 0.72 -6.15 11.79
C LEU A 173 0.21 -7.04 12.93
N GLU A 174 1.10 -7.80 13.57
CA GLU A 174 0.77 -8.62 14.73
C GLU A 174 0.37 -7.75 15.94
N GLU A 175 1.11 -6.69 16.24
CA GLU A 175 0.85 -5.80 17.38
C GLU A 175 -0.54 -5.16 17.34
N TYR A 176 -0.99 -4.75 16.15
CA TYR A 176 -2.25 -4.01 15.97
C TYR A 176 -3.42 -4.86 15.47
N ASP A 177 -3.29 -6.19 15.35
CA ASP A 177 -4.32 -7.10 14.81
C ASP A 177 -4.77 -6.70 13.40
N LEU A 178 -3.80 -6.50 12.51
CA LEU A 178 -4.04 -6.09 11.14
C LEU A 178 -3.97 -7.28 10.17
N ASP A 179 -4.50 -7.12 8.97
CA ASP A 179 -4.57 -8.15 7.95
C ASP A 179 -3.59 -7.91 6.79
N GLY A 180 -3.05 -6.72 6.68
CA GLY A 180 -2.13 -6.41 5.59
C GLY A 180 -1.43 -5.07 5.73
N TYR A 181 -0.53 -4.86 4.80
CA TYR A 181 0.28 -3.67 4.66
C TYR A 181 0.13 -3.07 3.27
N ASP A 182 0.05 -1.75 3.21
CA ASP A 182 0.03 -0.96 1.98
C ASP A 182 1.24 -0.02 1.96
N MET A 183 2.06 -0.13 0.93
CA MET A 183 3.17 0.79 0.71
C MET A 183 2.70 1.91 -0.22
N ASP A 184 2.59 3.10 0.31
CA ASP A 184 2.23 4.32 -0.43
C ASP A 184 3.46 5.22 -0.50
N TRP A 185 4.39 4.89 -1.42
CA TRP A 185 5.66 5.60 -1.59
C TRP A 185 5.55 6.61 -2.73
N GLU A 186 5.08 7.80 -2.42
CA GLU A 186 4.83 8.88 -3.38
C GLU A 186 6.10 9.69 -3.71
N SER A 187 7.09 9.04 -4.31
CA SER A 187 8.31 9.71 -4.78
C SER A 187 8.23 10.10 -6.25
N ARG A 188 8.62 11.35 -6.58
CA ARG A 188 8.77 11.78 -7.98
C ARG A 188 9.93 11.09 -8.71
N GLN A 189 10.77 10.37 -7.98
CA GLN A 189 11.91 9.59 -8.49
C GLN A 189 11.65 8.09 -8.40
N ILE A 190 10.40 7.68 -8.23
CA ILE A 190 10.04 6.27 -7.95
C ILE A 190 10.55 5.31 -9.04
N ASP A 191 10.58 5.73 -10.31
CA ASP A 191 11.15 4.94 -11.40
C ASP A 191 12.67 4.73 -11.26
N ASP A 192 13.39 5.71 -10.73
CA ASP A 192 14.81 5.58 -10.41
C ASP A 192 15.02 4.63 -9.22
N TYR A 193 14.05 4.52 -8.35
CA TYR A 193 14.03 3.66 -7.15
C TYR A 193 13.31 2.31 -7.37
N ALA A 194 12.91 1.99 -8.60
CA ALA A 194 12.18 0.75 -8.91
C ALA A 194 12.87 -0.53 -8.39
N PRO A 195 14.22 -0.67 -8.41
CA PRO A 195 14.89 -1.83 -7.81
C PRO A 195 14.71 -1.91 -6.30
N GLN A 196 14.74 -0.78 -5.58
CA GLN A 196 14.55 -0.69 -4.13
C GLN A 196 13.10 -0.98 -3.77
N LEU A 197 12.14 -0.37 -4.46
CA LEU A 197 10.71 -0.64 -4.33
C LEU A 197 10.40 -2.13 -4.49
N THR A 198 10.87 -2.73 -5.59
CA THR A 198 10.69 -4.16 -5.85
C THR A 198 11.32 -5.02 -4.76
N SER A 199 12.52 -4.66 -4.29
CA SER A 199 13.22 -5.40 -3.22
C SER A 199 12.44 -5.40 -1.91
N LEU A 200 11.92 -4.24 -1.48
CA LEU A 200 11.13 -4.10 -0.27
C LEU A 200 9.81 -4.88 -0.35
N LEU A 201 9.07 -4.70 -1.45
CA LEU A 201 7.80 -5.39 -1.65
C LEU A 201 7.99 -6.91 -1.75
N SER A 202 9.01 -7.39 -2.47
CA SER A 202 9.32 -8.82 -2.55
C SER A 202 9.70 -9.42 -1.20
N ALA A 203 10.48 -8.71 -0.39
CA ALA A 203 10.84 -9.17 0.95
C ALA A 203 9.60 -9.27 1.86
N CYS A 204 8.68 -8.29 1.82
CA CYS A 204 7.41 -8.34 2.54
C CYS A 204 6.54 -9.52 2.04
N HIS A 205 6.42 -9.69 0.72
CA HIS A 205 5.65 -10.78 0.13
C HIS A 205 6.17 -12.15 0.58
N ASP A 206 7.48 -12.36 0.51
CA ASP A 206 8.11 -13.62 0.93
C ASP A 206 7.97 -13.85 2.44
N ARG A 207 8.10 -12.80 3.25
CA ARG A 207 7.91 -12.87 4.70
C ARG A 207 6.48 -13.28 5.06
N PHE A 208 5.47 -12.73 4.35
CA PHE A 208 4.07 -13.07 4.56
C PHE A 208 3.75 -14.49 4.07
N ALA A 209 4.37 -14.96 2.98
CA ALA A 209 4.22 -16.32 2.48
C ALA A 209 4.85 -17.38 3.40
N ALA A 210 5.92 -17.03 4.12
CA ALA A 210 6.69 -17.95 4.97
C ALA A 210 5.98 -18.38 6.27
N GLY A 211 4.74 -17.92 6.53
CA GLY A 211 3.92 -18.39 7.63
C GLY A 211 3.50 -17.33 8.65
N SER A 212 3.68 -16.05 8.33
CA SER A 212 3.05 -14.98 9.11
C SER A 212 1.56 -14.98 8.84
N THR A 213 0.77 -15.10 9.90
CA THR A 213 -0.69 -15.14 9.78
C THR A 213 -1.34 -14.14 10.70
N THR A 214 -2.45 -13.59 10.24
CA THR A 214 -3.35 -12.77 11.04
C THR A 214 -3.86 -13.55 12.24
N GLN A 215 -4.42 -12.88 13.23
CA GLN A 215 -5.10 -13.56 14.35
C GLN A 215 -6.27 -14.44 13.86
N ARG A 216 -6.75 -14.23 12.64
CA ARG A 216 -7.78 -15.07 11.98
C ARG A 216 -7.21 -16.27 11.23
N GLY A 217 -5.90 -16.51 11.29
CA GLY A 217 -5.21 -17.64 10.64
C GLY A 217 -5.08 -17.50 9.13
N GLN A 218 -5.17 -16.28 8.60
CA GLN A 218 -4.99 -15.96 7.18
C GLN A 218 -3.58 -15.37 6.96
N ARG A 219 -3.02 -15.55 5.77
CA ARG A 219 -1.79 -14.87 5.36
C ARG A 219 -2.01 -13.36 5.35
N TYR A 220 -1.01 -12.59 5.76
CA TYR A 220 -1.02 -11.15 5.55
C TYR A 220 -1.05 -10.82 4.06
N LEU A 221 -1.74 -9.73 3.72
CA LEU A 221 -1.84 -9.22 2.36
C LEU A 221 -0.90 -8.02 2.16
N LEU A 222 -0.42 -7.86 0.94
CA LEU A 222 0.48 -6.77 0.56
C LEU A 222 -0.11 -6.01 -0.61
N THR A 223 -0.25 -4.70 -0.45
CA THR A 223 -0.65 -3.80 -1.53
C THR A 223 0.38 -2.68 -1.72
N HIS A 224 0.33 -2.05 -2.88
CA HIS A 224 1.10 -0.86 -3.18
C HIS A 224 0.16 0.19 -3.77
N THR A 225 0.25 1.41 -3.26
CA THR A 225 -0.49 2.55 -3.80
C THR A 225 0.35 3.24 -4.88
N VAL A 226 -0.23 3.40 -6.06
CA VAL A 226 0.42 3.92 -7.25
C VAL A 226 -0.03 5.34 -7.53
N TRP A 227 0.92 6.24 -7.76
CA TRP A 227 0.67 7.60 -8.23
C TRP A 227 0.64 7.64 -9.77
N PRO A 228 -0.54 7.62 -10.43
CA PRO A 228 -0.65 7.60 -11.87
C PRO A 228 0.02 8.81 -12.52
N GLY A 229 0.80 8.56 -13.58
CA GLY A 229 1.55 9.60 -14.28
C GLY A 229 2.89 9.99 -13.64
N VAL A 230 3.23 9.40 -12.49
CA VAL A 230 4.56 9.49 -11.87
C VAL A 230 5.27 8.14 -11.98
N GLU A 231 4.61 7.06 -11.59
CA GLU A 231 5.13 5.70 -11.78
C GLU A 231 4.87 5.21 -13.21
N SER A 232 5.94 4.79 -13.89
CA SER A 232 5.85 4.26 -15.25
C SER A 232 5.17 2.89 -15.30
N ALA A 233 4.60 2.58 -16.46
CA ALA A 233 3.96 1.30 -16.68
C ALA A 233 4.93 0.11 -16.56
N GLU A 234 6.20 0.30 -16.91
CA GLU A 234 7.25 -0.69 -16.73
C GLU A 234 7.56 -0.96 -15.27
N THR A 235 7.66 0.07 -14.44
CA THR A 235 7.86 -0.06 -12.98
C THR A 235 6.70 -0.84 -12.38
N VAL A 236 5.47 -0.41 -12.66
CA VAL A 236 4.25 -1.06 -12.16
C VAL A 236 4.15 -2.52 -12.60
N ALA A 237 4.41 -2.82 -13.87
CA ALA A 237 4.39 -4.19 -14.39
C ALA A 237 5.39 -5.10 -13.68
N GLY A 238 6.55 -4.56 -13.31
CA GLY A 238 7.59 -5.28 -12.55
C GLY A 238 7.17 -5.73 -11.15
N LEU A 239 6.08 -5.18 -10.60
CA LEU A 239 5.58 -5.50 -9.26
C LEU A 239 4.56 -6.66 -9.25
N SER A 240 4.17 -7.18 -10.41
CA SER A 240 3.04 -8.13 -10.53
C SER A 240 3.15 -9.38 -9.65
N ASP A 241 4.37 -9.87 -9.42
CA ASP A 241 4.64 -11.05 -8.59
C ASP A 241 4.91 -10.71 -7.11
N SER A 242 5.14 -9.43 -6.80
CA SER A 242 5.54 -8.96 -5.47
C SER A 242 4.38 -8.41 -4.63
N VAL A 243 3.22 -8.11 -5.24
CA VAL A 243 2.06 -7.57 -4.53
C VAL A 243 0.80 -8.38 -4.79
N ASP A 244 -0.13 -8.35 -3.84
CA ASP A 244 -1.46 -8.94 -4.03
C ASP A 244 -2.35 -8.03 -4.88
N GLN A 245 -2.26 -6.71 -4.69
CA GLN A 245 -3.02 -5.69 -5.42
C GLN A 245 -2.27 -4.37 -5.53
N LEU A 246 -2.68 -3.56 -6.51
CA LEU A 246 -2.34 -2.14 -6.62
C LEU A 246 -3.57 -1.27 -6.33
N ASN A 247 -3.35 -0.19 -5.60
CA ASN A 247 -4.34 0.87 -5.38
C ASN A 247 -3.96 2.07 -6.27
N LEU A 248 -4.76 2.36 -7.28
CA LEU A 248 -4.48 3.42 -8.24
C LEU A 248 -5.12 4.73 -7.78
N MET A 249 -4.35 5.78 -7.54
CA MET A 249 -4.85 7.11 -7.15
C MET A 249 -5.53 7.83 -8.31
N THR A 250 -6.60 7.22 -8.83
CA THR A 250 -7.40 7.72 -9.97
C THR A 250 -8.56 8.59 -9.49
N TYR A 251 -8.23 9.64 -8.76
CA TYR A 251 -9.16 10.51 -8.05
C TYR A 251 -9.86 11.52 -8.95
N GLY A 252 -11.12 11.87 -8.59
CA GLY A 252 -11.86 12.97 -9.18
C GLY A 252 -12.52 12.66 -10.53
N THR A 253 -13.05 13.70 -11.18
CA THR A 253 -13.88 13.60 -12.38
C THR A 253 -13.20 14.00 -13.68
N GLY A 254 -11.98 14.55 -13.61
CA GLY A 254 -11.22 15.02 -14.77
C GLY A 254 -10.33 13.95 -15.40
N ASP A 255 -9.66 14.32 -16.50
CA ASP A 255 -8.84 13.40 -17.28
C ASP A 255 -7.42 13.17 -16.73
N LYS A 256 -6.98 13.98 -15.74
CA LYS A 256 -5.59 13.94 -15.25
C LYS A 256 -5.23 12.61 -14.60
N TYR A 257 -6.17 12.02 -13.85
CA TYR A 257 -6.02 10.76 -13.14
C TYR A 257 -7.12 9.78 -13.56
N ASP A 258 -7.34 9.64 -14.87
CA ASP A 258 -8.38 8.80 -15.41
C ASP A 258 -8.11 7.31 -15.20
N LEU A 259 -9.04 6.61 -14.54
CA LEU A 259 -8.92 5.19 -14.23
C LEU A 259 -8.71 4.34 -15.50
N VAL A 260 -9.46 4.64 -16.56
CA VAL A 260 -9.42 3.84 -17.78
C VAL A 260 -8.04 3.91 -18.41
N SER A 261 -7.54 5.13 -18.63
CA SER A 261 -6.25 5.35 -19.29
C SER A 261 -5.09 4.70 -18.56
N TYR A 262 -5.04 4.80 -17.23
CA TYR A 262 -3.93 4.23 -16.44
C TYR A 262 -4.05 2.72 -16.25
N ALA A 263 -5.24 2.20 -15.97
CA ALA A 263 -5.42 0.76 -15.84
C ALA A 263 -5.12 0.02 -17.15
N ASP A 264 -5.55 0.59 -18.30
CA ASP A 264 -5.23 0.02 -19.61
C ASP A 264 -3.72 0.06 -19.86
N ALA A 265 -3.04 1.17 -19.58
CA ALA A 265 -1.58 1.28 -19.78
C ALA A 265 -0.80 0.27 -18.93
N TYR A 266 -1.17 0.11 -17.65
CA TYR A 266 -0.54 -0.87 -16.76
C TYR A 266 -0.83 -2.31 -17.20
N HIS A 267 -2.04 -2.57 -17.68
CA HIS A 267 -2.39 -3.88 -18.21
C HIS A 267 -1.63 -4.21 -19.50
N GLU A 268 -1.53 -3.27 -20.44
CA GLU A 268 -0.74 -3.43 -21.67
C GLU A 268 0.74 -3.71 -21.38
N ALA A 269 1.29 -3.13 -20.29
CA ALA A 269 2.63 -3.41 -19.83
C ALA A 269 2.79 -4.77 -19.12
N GLY A 270 1.69 -5.46 -18.78
CA GLY A 270 1.69 -6.81 -18.23
C GLY A 270 1.12 -6.96 -16.81
N PHE A 271 0.63 -5.89 -16.17
CA PHE A 271 -0.01 -6.02 -14.87
C PHE A 271 -1.48 -6.48 -15.01
N PRO A 272 -1.94 -7.52 -14.26
CA PRO A 272 -3.29 -8.06 -14.45
C PRO A 272 -4.37 -7.13 -13.86
N TYR A 273 -5.47 -6.90 -14.60
CA TYR A 273 -6.62 -6.13 -14.14
C TYR A 273 -7.17 -6.61 -12.79
N GLN A 274 -7.18 -7.93 -12.58
CA GLN A 274 -7.70 -8.57 -11.36
C GLN A 274 -6.92 -8.19 -10.08
N LYS A 275 -5.79 -7.51 -10.22
CA LYS A 275 -4.99 -6.99 -9.12
C LYS A 275 -5.05 -5.46 -9.00
N MET A 276 -5.86 -4.75 -9.81
CA MET A 276 -5.99 -3.30 -9.78
C MET A 276 -7.25 -2.86 -9.05
N VAL A 277 -7.13 -1.89 -8.15
CA VAL A 277 -8.23 -1.24 -7.43
C VAL A 277 -8.19 0.25 -7.75
N GLY A 278 -9.26 0.79 -8.31
CA GLY A 278 -9.33 2.21 -8.71
C GLY A 278 -9.70 3.13 -7.55
N GLY A 279 -9.16 4.36 -7.55
CA GLY A 279 -9.41 5.37 -6.53
C GLY A 279 -10.60 6.27 -6.84
N LEU A 280 -11.32 6.63 -5.78
CA LEU A 280 -12.37 7.64 -5.75
C LEU A 280 -11.99 8.74 -4.77
N GLU A 281 -12.30 10.00 -5.12
CA GLU A 281 -12.11 11.15 -4.23
C GLU A 281 -13.40 11.49 -3.49
N GLY A 282 -13.33 11.51 -2.16
CA GLY A 282 -14.47 11.80 -1.29
C GLY A 282 -14.42 13.18 -0.62
N GLU A 283 -13.32 13.93 -0.71
CA GLU A 283 -13.16 15.17 0.06
C GLU A 283 -13.85 16.38 -0.58
N VAL A 284 -14.71 17.04 0.18
CA VAL A 284 -15.31 18.32 -0.25
C VAL A 284 -14.21 19.38 -0.36
N GLY A 285 -14.21 20.12 -1.50
CA GLY A 285 -13.21 21.15 -1.76
C GLY A 285 -11.94 20.63 -2.42
N TYR A 286 -11.82 19.34 -2.67
CA TYR A 286 -10.79 18.82 -3.54
C TYR A 286 -10.87 19.47 -4.92
N THR A 287 -9.78 20.05 -5.38
CA THR A 287 -9.74 20.87 -6.62
C THR A 287 -8.81 20.30 -7.67
N ASP A 288 -7.96 19.34 -7.31
CA ASP A 288 -7.16 18.63 -8.30
C ASP A 288 -8.07 17.70 -9.11
N ASN A 289 -7.76 17.49 -10.37
CA ASN A 289 -8.53 16.66 -11.29
C ASN A 289 -10.05 16.93 -11.30
N GLU A 290 -10.44 18.21 -11.33
CA GLU A 290 -11.82 18.71 -11.47
C GLU A 290 -12.76 18.38 -10.28
N GLY A 291 -12.20 18.17 -9.09
CA GLY A 291 -12.96 18.00 -7.85
C GLY A 291 -13.25 16.56 -7.46
N PRO A 292 -14.05 16.37 -6.40
CA PRO A 292 -14.36 15.06 -5.88
C PRO A 292 -15.22 14.22 -6.85
N ASP A 293 -15.19 12.91 -6.66
CA ASP A 293 -16.06 12.02 -7.44
C ASP A 293 -17.55 12.28 -7.17
N THR A 294 -18.32 12.23 -8.24
CA THR A 294 -19.79 12.37 -8.24
C THR A 294 -20.44 11.00 -8.36
N GLN A 295 -21.75 10.93 -8.14
CA GLN A 295 -22.48 9.68 -8.35
C GLN A 295 -22.35 9.15 -9.78
N GLU A 296 -22.24 10.06 -10.78
CA GLU A 296 -22.06 9.70 -12.18
C GLU A 296 -20.66 9.14 -12.45
N SER A 297 -19.60 9.80 -11.94
CA SER A 297 -18.22 9.30 -12.09
C SER A 297 -18.00 7.96 -11.37
N VAL A 298 -18.55 7.81 -10.16
CA VAL A 298 -18.54 6.52 -9.43
C VAL A 298 -19.19 5.42 -10.26
N ALA A 299 -20.39 5.68 -10.83
CA ALA A 299 -21.08 4.70 -11.66
C ALA A 299 -20.27 4.33 -12.91
N ALA A 300 -19.61 5.30 -13.55
CA ALA A 300 -18.75 5.06 -14.70
C ALA A 300 -17.54 4.19 -14.33
N LYS A 301 -16.83 4.52 -13.24
CA LYS A 301 -15.69 3.73 -12.73
C LYS A 301 -16.13 2.31 -12.33
N CYS A 302 -17.27 2.15 -11.67
CA CYS A 302 -17.87 0.84 -11.38
C CYS A 302 -18.15 0.02 -12.65
N GLY A 303 -18.71 0.65 -13.66
CA GLY A 303 -18.98 0.01 -14.97
C GLY A 303 -17.68 -0.52 -15.61
N TYR A 304 -16.61 0.26 -15.54
CA TYR A 304 -15.29 -0.15 -16.02
C TYR A 304 -14.72 -1.32 -15.21
N VAL A 305 -14.79 -1.25 -13.87
CA VAL A 305 -14.36 -2.34 -12.97
C VAL A 305 -15.05 -3.66 -13.30
N LYS A 306 -16.38 -3.64 -13.51
CA LYS A 306 -17.15 -4.83 -13.87
C LYS A 306 -16.82 -5.36 -15.26
N THR A 307 -16.61 -4.47 -16.23
CA THR A 307 -16.37 -4.84 -17.64
C THR A 307 -14.99 -5.47 -17.85
N HIS A 308 -13.95 -4.96 -17.14
CA HIS A 308 -12.57 -5.41 -17.29
C HIS A 308 -12.11 -6.32 -16.15
N ASP A 309 -13.01 -6.66 -15.23
CA ASP A 309 -12.73 -7.52 -14.08
C ASP A 309 -11.62 -6.98 -13.16
N LEU A 310 -11.58 -5.64 -12.94
CA LEU A 310 -10.69 -5.09 -11.92
C LEU A 310 -11.06 -5.63 -10.53
N ALA A 311 -10.08 -5.60 -9.61
CA ALA A 311 -10.30 -6.06 -8.24
C ALA A 311 -11.38 -5.26 -7.51
N GLY A 312 -11.52 -3.96 -7.74
CA GLY A 312 -12.54 -3.14 -7.11
C GLY A 312 -12.26 -1.64 -7.14
N LEU A 313 -12.80 -0.94 -6.15
CA LEU A 313 -12.59 0.50 -5.93
C LEU A 313 -12.27 0.78 -4.46
N PHE A 314 -11.61 1.92 -4.22
CA PHE A 314 -11.43 2.48 -2.88
C PHE A 314 -11.80 3.97 -2.86
N VAL A 315 -12.13 4.50 -1.69
CA VAL A 315 -12.37 5.92 -1.48
C VAL A 315 -11.26 6.53 -0.62
N TRP A 316 -10.71 7.62 -1.07
CA TRP A 316 -9.92 8.58 -0.30
C TRP A 316 -10.84 9.76 0.04
N ARG A 317 -11.28 9.97 1.33
CA ARG A 317 -11.12 9.06 2.47
C ARG A 317 -12.43 9.04 3.30
N ILE A 318 -12.72 7.93 3.94
CA ILE A 318 -14.01 7.72 4.62
C ILE A 318 -14.23 8.71 5.78
N ASP A 319 -13.18 9.07 6.51
CA ASP A 319 -13.27 10.00 7.64
C ASP A 319 -13.50 11.46 7.21
N ASN A 320 -13.47 11.72 5.89
CA ASN A 320 -13.76 13.04 5.32
C ASN A 320 -14.74 12.98 4.11
N ASP A 321 -15.35 11.83 3.86
CA ASP A 321 -16.22 11.57 2.70
C ASP A 321 -17.44 12.49 2.70
N MET A 322 -17.46 13.43 1.74
CA MET A 322 -18.46 14.47 1.56
C MET A 322 -18.80 15.18 2.89
N ARG A 323 -17.76 15.48 3.67
CA ARG A 323 -17.90 16.14 4.97
C ARG A 323 -18.27 17.60 4.81
N PRO A 324 -19.39 18.07 5.33
CA PRO A 324 -19.69 19.49 5.43
C PRO A 324 -18.80 20.16 6.48
N ASP A 325 -18.59 21.48 6.36
CA ASP A 325 -17.85 22.25 7.34
C ASP A 325 -18.35 22.00 8.78
N ASN A 326 -17.41 21.74 9.69
CA ASN A 326 -17.68 21.52 11.12
C ASN A 326 -18.74 20.43 11.41
N SER A 327 -18.88 19.44 10.55
CA SER A 327 -19.83 18.34 10.71
C SER A 327 -19.16 17.00 10.40
N PRO A 328 -19.71 15.87 10.93
CA PRO A 328 -19.26 14.55 10.51
C PRO A 328 -19.48 14.31 9.01
N PRO A 329 -18.73 13.36 8.39
CA PRO A 329 -18.91 12.94 7.01
C PRO A 329 -20.33 12.48 6.72
N THR A 330 -20.73 12.59 5.44
CA THR A 330 -22.03 12.08 4.97
C THR A 330 -21.92 10.70 4.32
N TYR A 331 -20.69 10.25 4.01
CA TYR A 331 -20.38 8.93 3.44
C TYR A 331 -21.04 8.65 2.09
N GLN A 332 -21.24 9.68 1.27
CA GLN A 332 -21.96 9.55 0.00
C GLN A 332 -21.16 8.75 -1.03
N VAL A 333 -19.86 9.06 -1.19
CA VAL A 333 -19.02 8.35 -2.17
C VAL A 333 -18.85 6.89 -1.78
N THR A 334 -18.60 6.60 -0.50
CA THR A 334 -18.59 5.24 0.04
C THR A 334 -19.91 4.51 -0.23
N GLY A 335 -21.04 5.20 -0.03
CA GLY A 335 -22.36 4.65 -0.31
C GLY A 335 -22.56 4.30 -1.77
N TRP A 336 -22.30 5.22 -2.71
CA TRP A 336 -22.42 5.00 -4.15
C TRP A 336 -21.52 3.87 -4.65
N MET A 337 -20.25 3.84 -4.16
CA MET A 337 -19.29 2.78 -4.49
C MET A 337 -19.81 1.39 -4.07
N SER A 338 -20.25 1.26 -2.82
CA SER A 338 -20.77 0.01 -2.29
C SER A 338 -22.02 -0.44 -3.07
N ASP A 339 -23.00 0.45 -3.22
CA ASP A 339 -24.27 0.11 -3.89
C ASP A 339 -24.04 -0.34 -5.34
N CYS A 340 -23.07 0.24 -6.05
CA CYS A 340 -22.81 -0.14 -7.42
C CYS A 340 -21.92 -1.38 -7.58
N LEU A 341 -21.07 -1.75 -6.62
CA LEU A 341 -20.24 -2.95 -6.72
C LEU A 341 -20.89 -4.21 -6.13
N ASP A 342 -21.85 -4.06 -5.21
CA ASP A 342 -22.61 -5.16 -4.61
C ASP A 342 -23.73 -5.71 -5.56
N GLU A 343 -24.09 -4.96 -6.64
CA GLU A 343 -25.02 -5.40 -7.69
C GLU A 343 -24.36 -6.36 -8.71
#